data_fa1aab60863c97f4e9a1151d28c61ac1
#
_entry.id   fa1aab60863c97f4e9a1151d28c61ac1
#
_cell.length_a   1.000
_cell.length_b   1.000
_cell.length_c   1.000
_cell.angle_alpha   90.00
_cell.angle_beta   90.00
_cell.angle_gamma   90.00
#
_symmetry.space_group_name_H-M   'P 1'
#
loop_
_entity.id
_entity.type
_entity.pdbx_description
1 polymer ?
#
loop_
_entity_poly.entity_id
_entity_poly.type
_entity_poly.pdbx_seq_one_letter_code
_entity_poly.pdbx_strand_id
1 'polypeptide(L)'
;IIGAGYIGLEVAATAVQKGLKVTIVEMADRVMNRTVDPVISEYFDNLHRTNGVEIFLESALERFEGESGVEKVICTNNKTVEADGVVVGVGILPNQEIAESAGLKCNNGILVDEYGRTEDHSIFACGDCTNHPNFYMKKNIRLESVHNALEQAKTVALSLMGKPEKYNQVPWFWSDQYKDKLQIVGMSGDHDETVTRGSIEAGTFMLFYLKKGELIAVDSVNNPKDFLISKKLV
;
A
#
# COMPACT_ATOMS: atom_id res chain seq x y z
N ILE A 1 11.28 -3.38 -13.32
CA ILE A 1 10.49 -2.61 -12.32
C ILE A 1 11.34 -2.43 -11.08
N ILE A 2 11.42 -1.22 -10.55
CA ILE A 2 12.14 -0.91 -9.31
C ILE A 2 11.10 -0.77 -8.19
N GLY A 3 11.21 -1.64 -7.17
CA GLY A 3 10.28 -1.74 -6.05
C GLY A 3 9.22 -2.83 -6.22
N ALA A 4 9.11 -3.70 -5.23
CA ALA A 4 8.15 -4.81 -5.14
C ALA A 4 7.00 -4.51 -4.14
N GLY A 5 6.55 -3.27 -4.07
CA GLY A 5 5.31 -2.90 -3.40
C GLY A 5 4.08 -3.25 -4.24
N TYR A 6 2.87 -2.94 -3.75
CA TYR A 6 1.62 -3.25 -4.48
C TYR A 6 1.63 -2.78 -5.93
N ILE A 7 1.97 -1.51 -6.17
CA ILE A 7 1.98 -0.92 -7.53
C ILE A 7 2.99 -1.64 -8.43
N GLY A 8 4.21 -1.89 -7.92
CA GLY A 8 5.23 -2.60 -8.68
C GLY A 8 4.78 -4.00 -9.09
N LEU A 9 4.14 -4.73 -8.18
CA LEU A 9 3.62 -6.08 -8.45
C LEU A 9 2.40 -6.05 -9.40
N GLU A 10 1.47 -5.11 -9.28
CA GLU A 10 0.33 -4.95 -10.19
C GLU A 10 0.78 -4.61 -11.62
N VAL A 11 1.78 -3.72 -11.74
CA VAL A 11 2.41 -3.42 -13.04
C VAL A 11 3.09 -4.65 -13.61
N ALA A 12 3.82 -5.42 -12.78
CA ALA A 12 4.47 -6.66 -13.20
C ALA A 12 3.45 -7.69 -13.71
N ALA A 13 2.37 -7.91 -12.97
CA ALA A 13 1.29 -8.81 -13.37
C ALA A 13 0.69 -8.41 -14.73
N THR A 14 0.42 -7.11 -14.90
CA THR A 14 -0.14 -6.57 -16.15
C THR A 14 0.85 -6.70 -17.32
N ALA A 15 2.13 -6.41 -17.10
CA ALA A 15 3.17 -6.46 -18.12
C ALA A 15 3.39 -7.90 -18.61
N VAL A 16 3.47 -8.87 -17.71
CA VAL A 16 3.58 -10.30 -18.06
C VAL A 16 2.37 -10.77 -18.86
N GLN A 17 1.14 -10.39 -18.46
CA GLN A 17 -0.08 -10.74 -19.21
C GLN A 17 -0.10 -10.15 -20.64
N LYS A 18 0.65 -9.08 -20.85
CA LYS A 18 0.85 -8.48 -22.19
C LYS A 18 2.03 -9.09 -22.97
N GLY A 19 2.67 -10.14 -22.44
CA GLY A 19 3.77 -10.84 -23.08
C GLY A 19 5.14 -10.18 -22.93
N LEU A 20 5.29 -9.23 -22.01
CA LEU A 20 6.57 -8.60 -21.74
C LEU A 20 7.41 -9.48 -20.79
N LYS A 21 8.74 -9.49 -20.99
CA LYS A 21 9.68 -10.02 -20.01
C LYS A 21 9.82 -9.03 -18.86
N VAL A 22 9.63 -9.48 -17.65
CA VAL A 22 9.61 -8.61 -16.46
C VAL A 22 10.65 -9.06 -15.45
N THR A 23 11.46 -8.12 -15.01
CA THR A 23 12.36 -8.26 -13.86
C THR A 23 12.02 -7.21 -12.84
N ILE A 24 11.88 -7.61 -11.57
CA ILE A 24 11.70 -6.72 -10.42
C ILE A 24 13.01 -6.65 -9.64
N VAL A 25 13.38 -5.43 -9.25
CA VAL A 25 14.50 -5.16 -8.34
C VAL A 25 13.94 -4.56 -7.06
N GLU A 26 14.16 -5.22 -5.93
CA GLU A 26 13.67 -4.83 -4.61
C GLU A 26 14.82 -4.78 -3.60
N MET A 27 14.93 -3.67 -2.88
CA MET A 27 15.99 -3.48 -1.89
C MET A 27 15.77 -4.29 -0.59
N ALA A 28 14.53 -4.61 -0.28
CA ALA A 28 14.18 -5.41 0.88
C ALA A 28 14.40 -6.91 0.64
N ASP A 29 14.33 -7.68 1.70
CA ASP A 29 14.47 -9.13 1.71
C ASP A 29 13.22 -9.89 1.23
N ARG A 30 12.10 -9.21 1.05
CA ARG A 30 10.82 -9.78 0.56
C ARG A 30 9.93 -8.73 -0.10
N VAL A 31 9.01 -9.18 -0.95
CA VAL A 31 8.01 -8.32 -1.59
C VAL A 31 7.01 -7.78 -0.56
N MET A 32 6.45 -6.58 -0.78
CA MET A 32 5.49 -5.91 0.10
C MET A 32 5.93 -5.84 1.58
N ASN A 33 7.23 -5.86 1.84
CA ASN A 33 7.86 -5.98 3.16
C ASN A 33 7.26 -5.06 4.24
N ARG A 34 6.90 -3.82 3.87
CA ARG A 34 6.42 -2.80 4.82
C ARG A 34 4.96 -2.95 5.24
N THR A 35 4.20 -3.80 4.55
CA THR A 35 2.74 -3.72 4.60
C THR A 35 2.03 -5.02 4.89
N VAL A 36 2.65 -6.16 4.64
CA VAL A 36 2.04 -7.47 4.86
C VAL A 36 2.96 -8.41 5.65
N ASP A 37 2.37 -9.42 6.25
CA ASP A 37 3.09 -10.51 6.91
C ASP A 37 3.95 -11.34 5.92
N PRO A 38 5.03 -11.98 6.39
CA PRO A 38 5.84 -12.89 5.57
C PRO A 38 5.03 -13.95 4.80
N VAL A 39 3.97 -14.50 5.38
CA VAL A 39 3.10 -15.50 4.73
C VAL A 39 2.45 -14.95 3.45
N ILE A 40 1.92 -13.73 3.52
CA ILE A 40 1.31 -13.05 2.36
C ILE A 40 2.40 -12.69 1.34
N SER A 41 3.54 -12.20 1.82
CA SER A 41 4.68 -11.84 0.98
C SER A 41 5.18 -13.03 0.18
N GLU A 42 5.39 -14.19 0.82
CA GLU A 42 5.83 -15.44 0.19
C GLU A 42 4.82 -15.94 -0.86
N TYR A 43 3.52 -15.87 -0.54
CA TYR A 43 2.47 -16.24 -1.49
C TYR A 43 2.57 -15.41 -2.78
N PHE A 44 2.68 -14.09 -2.69
CA PHE A 44 2.76 -13.23 -3.87
C PHE A 44 4.11 -13.31 -4.59
N ASP A 45 5.23 -13.50 -3.88
CA ASP A 45 6.53 -13.77 -4.51
C ASP A 45 6.45 -15.02 -5.38
N ASN A 46 5.92 -16.12 -4.84
CA ASN A 46 5.73 -17.37 -5.57
C ASN A 46 4.76 -17.22 -6.75
N LEU A 47 3.67 -16.47 -6.58
CA LEU A 47 2.72 -16.18 -7.64
C LEU A 47 3.40 -15.48 -8.83
N HIS A 48 4.20 -14.46 -8.58
CA HIS A 48 4.92 -13.74 -9.62
C HIS A 48 5.98 -14.59 -10.30
N ARG A 49 6.80 -15.31 -9.55
CA ARG A 49 7.84 -16.20 -10.11
C ARG A 49 7.22 -17.32 -10.96
N THR A 50 6.12 -17.90 -10.52
CA THR A 50 5.40 -18.93 -11.29
C THR A 50 4.84 -18.38 -12.60
N ASN A 51 4.52 -17.10 -12.66
CA ASN A 51 4.10 -16.41 -13.88
C ASN A 51 5.28 -15.86 -14.72
N GLY A 52 6.52 -16.21 -14.37
CA GLY A 52 7.70 -15.87 -15.17
C GLY A 52 8.35 -14.53 -14.86
N VAL A 53 7.98 -13.89 -13.76
CA VAL A 53 8.67 -12.68 -13.29
C VAL A 53 9.98 -13.08 -12.60
N GLU A 54 11.08 -12.46 -12.99
CA GLU A 54 12.34 -12.55 -12.29
C GLU A 54 12.37 -11.51 -11.14
N ILE A 55 12.62 -11.94 -9.90
CA ILE A 55 12.64 -11.03 -8.75
C ILE A 55 13.99 -11.09 -8.07
N PHE A 56 14.67 -9.95 -8.01
CA PHE A 56 15.92 -9.74 -7.28
C PHE A 56 15.62 -8.99 -5.99
N LEU A 57 15.58 -9.72 -4.89
CA LEU A 57 15.53 -9.18 -3.54
C LEU A 57 16.92 -8.73 -3.07
N GLU A 58 16.99 -7.96 -1.99
CA GLU A 58 18.23 -7.40 -1.43
C GLU A 58 19.09 -6.70 -2.49
N SER A 59 18.43 -6.06 -3.45
CA SER A 59 19.05 -5.42 -4.61
C SER A 59 18.50 -4.01 -4.74
N ALA A 60 19.29 -3.02 -4.38
CA ALA A 60 18.93 -1.62 -4.54
C ALA A 60 19.40 -1.09 -5.90
N LEU A 61 18.58 -0.22 -6.51
CA LEU A 61 18.99 0.53 -7.68
C LEU A 61 20.18 1.42 -7.35
N GLU A 62 21.23 1.37 -8.16
CA GLU A 62 22.36 2.30 -8.12
C GLU A 62 22.19 3.38 -9.18
N ARG A 63 22.05 2.97 -10.46
CA ARG A 63 21.91 3.88 -11.59
C ARG A 63 21.29 3.19 -12.82
N PHE A 64 20.89 4.01 -13.77
CA PHE A 64 20.52 3.60 -15.11
C PHE A 64 21.68 3.87 -16.08
N GLU A 65 21.84 3.03 -17.09
CA GLU A 65 22.80 3.21 -18.20
C GLU A 65 22.09 3.09 -19.55
N GLY A 66 22.59 3.82 -20.57
CA GLY A 66 22.13 3.83 -21.94
C GLY A 66 22.48 5.14 -22.63
N GLU A 67 22.51 5.15 -23.98
CA GLU A 67 22.90 6.33 -24.76
C GLU A 67 21.70 7.22 -25.13
N SER A 68 20.63 6.64 -25.66
CA SER A 68 19.42 7.38 -26.09
C SER A 68 18.17 7.07 -25.24
N GLY A 69 18.27 6.15 -24.32
CA GLY A 69 17.24 5.69 -23.38
C GLY A 69 17.86 4.72 -22.39
N VAL A 70 17.03 4.14 -21.52
CA VAL A 70 17.52 3.11 -20.61
C VAL A 70 17.81 1.83 -21.39
N GLU A 71 18.99 1.26 -21.16
CA GLU A 71 19.42 -0.02 -21.70
C GLU A 71 19.75 -1.01 -20.58
N LYS A 72 20.19 -0.47 -19.42
CA LYS A 72 20.59 -1.28 -18.26
C LYS A 72 20.19 -0.63 -16.96
N VAL A 73 19.86 -1.47 -16.02
CA VAL A 73 19.68 -1.15 -14.59
C VAL A 73 20.84 -1.76 -13.83
N ILE A 74 21.62 -0.94 -13.15
CA ILE A 74 22.75 -1.37 -12.32
C ILE A 74 22.32 -1.33 -10.85
N CYS A 75 22.55 -2.43 -10.15
CA CYS A 75 22.23 -2.55 -8.72
C CYS A 75 23.48 -2.43 -7.86
N THR A 76 23.31 -2.00 -6.62
CA THR A 76 24.39 -1.82 -5.64
C THR A 76 25.18 -3.11 -5.33
N ASN A 77 24.58 -4.28 -5.56
CA ASN A 77 25.22 -5.59 -5.42
C ASN A 77 25.88 -6.11 -6.72
N ASN A 78 26.18 -5.20 -7.65
CA ASN A 78 26.77 -5.46 -8.97
C ASN A 78 25.89 -6.32 -9.92
N LYS A 79 24.64 -6.58 -9.59
CA LYS A 79 23.72 -7.18 -10.56
C LYS A 79 23.39 -6.15 -11.65
N THR A 80 23.31 -6.63 -12.86
CA THR A 80 22.92 -5.82 -14.04
C THR A 80 21.71 -6.47 -14.70
N VAL A 81 20.70 -5.66 -15.00
CA VAL A 81 19.49 -6.08 -15.72
C VAL A 81 19.39 -5.29 -17.01
N GLU A 82 19.34 -5.97 -18.16
CA GLU A 82 19.03 -5.33 -19.44
C GLU A 82 17.55 -4.96 -19.49
N ALA A 83 17.23 -3.76 -19.96
CA ALA A 83 15.86 -3.25 -19.96
C ALA A 83 15.63 -2.23 -21.08
N ASP A 84 14.53 -2.40 -21.82
CA ASP A 84 14.04 -1.44 -22.82
C ASP A 84 13.21 -0.32 -22.19
N GLY A 85 12.76 -0.51 -20.94
CA GLY A 85 11.98 0.44 -20.19
C GLY A 85 11.96 0.13 -18.69
N VAL A 86 11.83 1.14 -17.86
CA VAL A 86 11.82 1.00 -16.39
C VAL A 86 10.62 1.71 -15.80
N VAL A 87 9.92 1.00 -14.92
CA VAL A 87 8.90 1.59 -14.02
C VAL A 87 9.48 1.67 -12.62
N VAL A 88 9.41 2.84 -12.00
CA VAL A 88 9.90 3.06 -10.64
C VAL A 88 8.72 3.19 -9.69
N GLY A 89 8.58 2.24 -8.76
CA GLY A 89 7.48 2.13 -7.80
C GLY A 89 7.98 2.00 -6.36
N VAL A 90 8.84 2.93 -5.91
CA VAL A 90 9.52 2.86 -4.60
C VAL A 90 8.75 3.56 -3.47
N GLY A 91 7.52 3.97 -3.70
CA GLY A 91 6.67 4.72 -2.79
C GLY A 91 6.37 6.12 -3.30
N ILE A 92 5.59 6.88 -2.54
CA ILE A 92 5.19 8.24 -2.89
C ILE A 92 5.52 9.22 -1.77
N LEU A 93 5.70 10.48 -2.17
CA LEU A 93 5.75 11.63 -1.26
C LEU A 93 4.43 12.39 -1.38
N PRO A 94 3.83 12.86 -0.28
CA PRO A 94 2.63 13.66 -0.35
C PRO A 94 2.94 15.03 -0.98
N ASN A 95 2.12 15.46 -1.94
CA ASN A 95 2.21 16.81 -2.49
C ASN A 95 1.64 17.79 -1.47
N GLN A 96 2.49 18.35 -0.62
CA GLN A 96 2.12 19.25 0.47
C GLN A 96 2.68 20.67 0.31
N GLU A 97 3.40 20.96 -0.78
CA GLU A 97 4.16 22.18 -0.99
C GLU A 97 3.25 23.43 -1.05
N ILE A 98 2.05 23.28 -1.62
CA ILE A 98 1.08 24.37 -1.66
C ILE A 98 0.58 24.75 -0.26
N ALA A 99 0.40 23.76 0.61
CA ALA A 99 0.00 23.99 2.00
C ALA A 99 1.14 24.61 2.81
N GLU A 100 2.38 24.14 2.63
CA GLU A 100 3.57 24.70 3.26
C GLU A 100 3.78 26.17 2.84
N SER A 101 3.60 26.48 1.54
CA SER A 101 3.70 27.86 1.04
C SER A 101 2.63 28.79 1.60
N ALA A 102 1.48 28.24 1.99
CA ALA A 102 0.42 28.94 2.70
C ALA A 102 0.64 29.05 4.23
N GLY A 103 1.75 28.53 4.74
CA GLY A 103 2.10 28.55 6.16
C GLY A 103 1.39 27.47 7.00
N LEU A 104 0.75 26.48 6.37
CA LEU A 104 0.07 25.40 7.08
C LEU A 104 1.05 24.35 7.57
N LYS A 105 0.73 23.72 8.70
CA LYS A 105 1.54 22.63 9.25
C LYS A 105 1.44 21.38 8.41
N CYS A 106 2.61 20.83 8.06
CA CYS A 106 2.76 19.57 7.36
C CYS A 106 3.74 18.67 8.12
N ASN A 107 3.46 17.37 8.12
CA ASN A 107 4.35 16.34 8.66
C ASN A 107 4.06 15.03 7.92
N ASN A 108 4.81 14.74 6.86
CA ASN A 108 4.50 13.63 5.95
C ASN A 108 3.02 13.66 5.52
N GLY A 109 2.59 14.82 5.01
CA GLY A 109 1.23 15.17 4.65
C GLY A 109 0.70 16.40 5.41
N ILE A 110 -0.34 17.01 4.88
CA ILE A 110 -1.02 18.19 5.46
C ILE A 110 -1.71 17.73 6.76
N LEU A 111 -1.38 18.36 7.88
CA LEU A 111 -2.02 18.06 9.15
C LEU A 111 -3.46 18.52 9.17
N VAL A 112 -4.39 17.61 9.43
CA VAL A 112 -5.81 17.90 9.56
C VAL A 112 -6.38 17.28 10.85
N ASP A 113 -7.50 17.82 11.30
CA ASP A 113 -8.29 17.23 12.38
C ASP A 113 -9.23 16.10 11.87
N GLU A 114 -10.03 15.55 12.76
CA GLU A 114 -11.00 14.49 12.44
C GLU A 114 -12.14 14.91 11.49
N TYR A 115 -12.21 16.20 11.15
CA TYR A 115 -13.18 16.77 10.20
C TYR A 115 -12.54 17.19 8.87
N GLY A 116 -11.25 16.90 8.69
CA GLY A 116 -10.46 17.30 7.53
C GLY A 116 -10.05 18.77 7.53
N ARG A 117 -10.13 19.51 8.66
CA ARG A 117 -9.74 20.91 8.77
C ARG A 117 -8.26 21.02 9.07
N THR A 118 -7.61 21.97 8.43
CA THR A 118 -6.25 22.38 8.81
C THR A 118 -6.30 23.33 10.02
N GLU A 119 -5.17 23.88 10.44
CA GLU A 119 -5.14 24.93 11.49
C GLU A 119 -5.78 26.24 11.03
N ASP A 120 -5.87 26.50 9.73
CA ASP A 120 -6.74 27.55 9.18
C ASP A 120 -8.14 26.95 8.92
N HIS A 121 -9.13 27.42 9.69
CA HIS A 121 -10.49 26.91 9.63
C HIS A 121 -11.20 27.09 8.28
N SER A 122 -10.64 27.89 7.38
CA SER A 122 -11.14 28.11 6.02
C SER A 122 -10.55 27.12 5.01
N ILE A 123 -9.53 26.32 5.42
CA ILE A 123 -8.80 25.40 4.55
C ILE A 123 -9.00 23.96 5.02
N PHE A 124 -9.37 23.11 4.08
CA PHE A 124 -9.58 21.68 4.30
C PHE A 124 -8.66 20.88 3.38
N ALA A 125 -8.30 19.69 3.81
CA ALA A 125 -7.59 18.72 2.97
C ALA A 125 -8.14 17.30 3.21
N CYS A 126 -8.04 16.46 2.17
CA CYS A 126 -8.49 15.06 2.21
C CYS A 126 -7.66 14.19 1.25
N GLY A 127 -7.69 12.88 1.48
CA GLY A 127 -7.03 11.88 0.66
C GLY A 127 -5.56 11.65 1.03
N ASP A 128 -4.80 11.12 0.09
CA ASP A 128 -3.43 10.60 0.29
C ASP A 128 -2.42 11.65 0.76
N CYS A 129 -2.71 12.94 0.50
CA CYS A 129 -1.86 14.06 0.94
C CYS A 129 -2.08 14.49 2.39
N THR A 130 -3.00 13.86 3.14
CA THR A 130 -3.32 14.26 4.51
C THR A 130 -2.69 13.37 5.56
N ASN A 131 -2.27 13.97 6.66
CA ASN A 131 -1.90 13.31 7.89
C ASN A 131 -2.97 13.64 8.94
N HIS A 132 -3.75 12.64 9.32
CA HIS A 132 -4.98 12.79 10.10
C HIS A 132 -5.01 11.86 11.32
N PRO A 133 -5.79 12.22 12.39
CA PRO A 133 -6.00 11.34 13.53
C PRO A 133 -6.68 10.04 13.09
N ASN A 134 -6.14 8.91 13.53
CA ASN A 134 -6.78 7.62 13.36
C ASN A 134 -7.18 7.04 14.72
N PHE A 135 -8.47 6.75 14.89
CA PHE A 135 -9.03 6.28 16.14
C PHE A 135 -8.47 4.91 16.55
N TYR A 136 -8.32 3.99 15.58
CA TYR A 136 -7.85 2.63 15.83
C TYR A 136 -6.37 2.61 16.23
N MET A 137 -5.54 3.42 15.56
CA MET A 137 -4.10 3.50 15.84
C MET A 137 -3.76 4.45 16.99
N LYS A 138 -4.71 5.26 17.45
CA LYS A 138 -4.53 6.29 18.49
C LYS A 138 -3.36 7.24 18.23
N LYS A 139 -3.09 7.50 16.95
CA LYS A 139 -2.05 8.41 16.45
C LYS A 139 -2.44 8.99 15.11
N ASN A 140 -1.72 10.02 14.69
CA ASN A 140 -1.85 10.54 13.33
C ASN A 140 -1.18 9.59 12.34
N ILE A 141 -1.84 9.38 11.20
CA ILE A 141 -1.35 8.55 10.10
C ILE A 141 -1.65 9.20 8.75
N ARG A 142 -0.92 8.80 7.73
CA ARG A 142 -1.22 9.06 6.33
C ARG A 142 -1.57 7.74 5.64
N LEU A 143 -2.73 7.69 5.00
CA LEU A 143 -3.23 6.50 4.31
C LEU A 143 -3.33 6.76 2.81
N GLU A 144 -2.74 5.87 2.03
CA GLU A 144 -2.75 5.88 0.57
C GLU A 144 -3.75 4.82 0.09
N SER A 145 -5.03 5.19 0.02
CA SER A 145 -6.07 4.26 -0.46
C SER A 145 -7.29 4.98 -1.00
N VAL A 146 -7.94 4.37 -2.00
CA VAL A 146 -9.19 4.87 -2.59
C VAL A 146 -10.26 5.03 -1.51
N HIS A 147 -10.38 4.08 -0.59
CA HIS A 147 -11.34 4.15 0.51
C HIS A 147 -11.11 5.38 1.39
N ASN A 148 -9.86 5.59 1.83
CA ASN A 148 -9.50 6.76 2.65
C ASN A 148 -9.84 8.07 1.92
N ALA A 149 -9.45 8.17 0.65
CA ALA A 149 -9.69 9.40 -0.13
C ALA A 149 -11.18 9.71 -0.27
N LEU A 150 -12.02 8.71 -0.57
CA LEU A 150 -13.46 8.88 -0.71
C LEU A 150 -14.15 9.26 0.60
N GLU A 151 -13.84 8.56 1.70
CA GLU A 151 -14.50 8.82 2.98
C GLU A 151 -14.03 10.13 3.64
N GLN A 152 -12.76 10.51 3.48
CA GLN A 152 -12.30 11.83 3.89
C GLN A 152 -12.95 12.95 3.06
N ALA A 153 -13.05 12.79 1.74
CA ALA A 153 -13.72 13.78 0.88
C ALA A 153 -15.18 13.98 1.30
N LYS A 154 -15.89 12.91 1.66
CA LYS A 154 -17.25 12.96 2.21
C LYS A 154 -17.29 13.71 3.54
N THR A 155 -16.38 13.41 4.46
CA THR A 155 -16.25 14.13 5.75
C THR A 155 -16.02 15.63 5.53
N VAL A 156 -15.11 15.99 4.63
CA VAL A 156 -14.84 17.40 4.29
C VAL A 156 -16.07 18.08 3.68
N ALA A 157 -16.74 17.41 2.74
CA ALA A 157 -17.97 17.96 2.13
C ALA A 157 -19.07 18.24 3.17
N LEU A 158 -19.28 17.31 4.11
CA LEU A 158 -20.23 17.49 5.21
C LEU A 158 -19.82 18.65 6.13
N SER A 159 -18.53 18.79 6.42
CA SER A 159 -18.00 19.91 7.20
C SER A 159 -18.27 21.26 6.55
N LEU A 160 -18.02 21.36 5.23
CA LEU A 160 -18.29 22.56 4.43
C LEU A 160 -19.78 22.91 4.36
N MET A 161 -20.65 21.90 4.42
CA MET A 161 -22.11 22.07 4.46
C MET A 161 -22.65 22.45 5.85
N GLY A 162 -21.78 22.64 6.86
CA GLY A 162 -22.19 22.92 8.23
C GLY A 162 -22.78 21.73 8.99
N LYS A 163 -22.51 20.50 8.51
CA LYS A 163 -22.92 19.24 9.13
C LYS A 163 -21.70 18.36 9.42
N PRO A 164 -20.76 18.80 10.25
CA PRO A 164 -19.51 18.09 10.46
C PRO A 164 -19.74 16.73 11.07
N GLU A 165 -19.20 15.69 10.43
CA GLU A 165 -19.11 14.32 10.93
C GLU A 165 -17.64 13.92 11.03
N LYS A 166 -17.26 13.22 12.11
CA LYS A 166 -15.88 12.77 12.30
C LYS A 166 -15.53 11.68 11.30
N TYR A 167 -14.34 11.78 10.72
CA TYR A 167 -13.73 10.68 10.02
C TYR A 167 -13.32 9.59 11.02
N ASN A 168 -14.02 8.48 10.98
CA ASN A 168 -13.81 7.35 11.89
C ASN A 168 -14.01 6.02 11.15
N GLN A 169 -13.23 5.82 10.10
CA GLN A 169 -13.31 4.62 9.28
C GLN A 169 -12.20 3.64 9.63
N VAL A 170 -12.52 2.34 9.67
CA VAL A 170 -11.51 1.29 9.68
C VAL A 170 -10.77 1.33 8.35
N PRO A 171 -9.44 1.49 8.34
CA PRO A 171 -8.69 1.46 7.11
C PRO A 171 -8.88 0.13 6.38
N TRP A 172 -9.11 0.17 5.09
CA TRP A 172 -9.06 -1.00 4.26
C TRP A 172 -8.63 -0.65 2.83
N PHE A 173 -8.01 -1.61 2.14
CA PHE A 173 -7.67 -1.47 0.73
C PHE A 173 -7.54 -2.85 0.08
N TRP A 174 -7.24 -2.87 -1.22
CA TRP A 174 -7.06 -4.10 -1.98
C TRP A 174 -5.95 -3.95 -3.01
N SER A 175 -5.45 -5.09 -3.46
CA SER A 175 -4.58 -5.22 -4.63
C SER A 175 -5.05 -6.38 -5.49
N ASP A 176 -5.12 -6.15 -6.79
CA ASP A 176 -5.46 -7.16 -7.80
C ASP A 176 -4.20 -7.51 -8.59
N GLN A 177 -3.71 -8.74 -8.45
CA GLN A 177 -2.50 -9.22 -9.12
C GLN A 177 -2.82 -10.52 -9.88
N TYR A 178 -2.73 -10.48 -11.21
CA TYR A 178 -3.25 -11.53 -12.09
C TYR A 178 -4.75 -11.75 -11.87
N LYS A 179 -5.15 -12.94 -11.41
CA LYS A 179 -6.54 -13.27 -11.02
C LYS A 179 -6.75 -13.22 -9.50
N ASP A 180 -5.69 -13.00 -8.75
CA ASP A 180 -5.72 -13.07 -7.29
C ASP A 180 -5.97 -11.68 -6.70
N LYS A 181 -6.88 -11.66 -5.75
CA LYS A 181 -7.29 -10.47 -5.02
C LYS A 181 -6.82 -10.55 -3.58
N LEU A 182 -5.97 -9.62 -3.19
CA LEU A 182 -5.65 -9.35 -1.79
C LEU A 182 -6.56 -8.25 -1.27
N GLN A 183 -7.19 -8.46 -0.13
CA GLN A 183 -7.98 -7.46 0.58
C GLN A 183 -7.50 -7.38 2.01
N ILE A 184 -7.30 -6.16 2.50
CA ILE A 184 -6.75 -5.87 3.83
C ILE A 184 -7.70 -4.96 4.57
N VAL A 185 -8.00 -5.27 5.82
CA VAL A 185 -8.74 -4.40 6.75
C VAL A 185 -7.99 -4.31 8.08
N GLY A 186 -8.00 -3.12 8.66
CA GLY A 186 -7.24 -2.82 9.87
C GLY A 186 -5.77 -2.54 9.58
N MET A 187 -4.95 -2.56 10.61
CA MET A 187 -3.50 -2.32 10.53
C MET A 187 -2.77 -3.32 11.41
N SER A 188 -1.97 -4.18 10.79
CA SER A 188 -1.33 -5.32 11.44
C SER A 188 -0.03 -5.00 12.18
N GLY A 189 0.52 -3.79 12.05
CA GLY A 189 1.89 -3.46 12.51
C GLY A 189 2.21 -3.70 13.99
N ASP A 190 1.19 -3.83 14.83
CA ASP A 190 1.35 -4.01 16.28
C ASP A 190 0.85 -5.38 16.80
N HIS A 191 0.63 -6.36 15.91
CA HIS A 191 0.17 -7.70 16.30
C HIS A 191 1.22 -8.47 17.11
N ASP A 192 0.75 -9.39 17.94
CA ASP A 192 1.57 -10.34 18.70
C ASP A 192 1.25 -11.81 18.37
N GLU A 193 0.17 -12.05 17.63
CA GLU A 193 -0.25 -13.38 17.19
C GLU A 193 -0.88 -13.32 15.80
N THR A 194 -0.68 -14.36 14.99
CA THR A 194 -1.35 -14.56 13.70
C THR A 194 -2.06 -15.90 13.65
N VAL A 195 -3.22 -15.94 13.01
CA VAL A 195 -3.98 -17.17 12.78
C VAL A 195 -4.36 -17.28 11.30
N THR A 196 -3.96 -18.35 10.65
CA THR A 196 -4.31 -18.65 9.26
C THR A 196 -5.58 -19.50 9.18
N ARG A 197 -6.50 -19.15 8.30
CA ARG A 197 -7.70 -19.92 7.96
C ARG A 197 -7.79 -20.10 6.46
N GLY A 198 -8.06 -21.33 6.00
CA GLY A 198 -8.13 -21.67 4.57
C GLY A 198 -6.88 -22.41 4.11
N SER A 199 -6.58 -22.43 2.82
CA SER A 199 -5.42 -23.08 2.24
C SER A 199 -4.59 -22.11 1.41
N ILE A 200 -3.33 -21.94 1.80
CA ILE A 200 -2.35 -21.12 1.06
C ILE A 200 -2.06 -21.78 -0.29
N GLU A 201 -1.91 -23.10 -0.34
CA GLU A 201 -1.64 -23.86 -1.56
C GLU A 201 -2.78 -23.74 -2.58
N ALA A 202 -4.02 -23.68 -2.08
CA ALA A 202 -5.20 -23.47 -2.93
C ALA A 202 -5.40 -22.00 -3.33
N GLY A 203 -4.61 -21.08 -2.78
CA GLY A 203 -4.74 -19.66 -3.03
C GLY A 203 -6.03 -19.03 -2.50
N THR A 204 -6.62 -19.62 -1.44
CA THR A 204 -7.84 -19.10 -0.81
C THR A 204 -7.71 -19.21 0.69
N PHE A 205 -7.32 -18.13 1.33
CA PHE A 205 -7.03 -18.10 2.75
C PHE A 205 -7.18 -16.69 3.34
N MET A 206 -7.17 -16.65 4.66
CA MET A 206 -7.18 -15.40 5.44
C MET A 206 -6.14 -15.50 6.54
N LEU A 207 -5.48 -14.38 6.82
CA LEU A 207 -4.56 -14.22 7.93
C LEU A 207 -5.16 -13.19 8.90
N PHE A 208 -5.44 -13.63 10.12
CA PHE A 208 -5.98 -12.80 11.18
C PHE A 208 -4.83 -12.35 12.07
N TYR A 209 -4.80 -11.06 12.39
CA TYR A 209 -3.80 -10.45 13.25
C TYR A 209 -4.43 -10.07 14.58
N LEU A 210 -3.90 -10.63 15.66
CA LEU A 210 -4.38 -10.36 17.00
C LEU A 210 -3.34 -9.58 17.81
N LYS A 211 -3.83 -8.78 18.72
CA LYS A 211 -3.06 -8.11 19.75
C LYS A 211 -3.72 -8.32 21.09
N LYS A 212 -3.04 -9.06 22.00
CA LYS A 212 -3.58 -9.45 23.30
C LYS A 212 -4.95 -10.13 23.21
N GLY A 213 -5.12 -10.97 22.19
CA GLY A 213 -6.36 -11.69 21.91
C GLY A 213 -7.48 -10.87 21.23
N GLU A 214 -7.26 -9.59 20.93
CA GLU A 214 -8.20 -8.75 20.16
C GLU A 214 -7.81 -8.74 18.68
N LEU A 215 -8.79 -8.88 17.79
CA LEU A 215 -8.59 -8.80 16.33
C LEU A 215 -8.36 -7.35 15.92
N ILE A 216 -7.19 -7.07 15.31
CA ILE A 216 -6.80 -5.72 14.89
C ILE A 216 -6.69 -5.55 13.38
N ALA A 217 -6.49 -6.64 12.64
CA ALA A 217 -6.42 -6.62 11.17
C ALA A 217 -6.69 -7.99 10.57
N VAL A 218 -7.05 -8.01 9.29
CA VAL A 218 -7.20 -9.24 8.49
C VAL A 218 -6.71 -9.00 7.08
N ASP A 219 -5.86 -9.90 6.59
CA ASP A 219 -5.53 -10.04 5.18
C ASP A 219 -6.32 -11.22 4.60
N SER A 220 -6.91 -11.02 3.44
CA SER A 220 -7.74 -12.02 2.76
C SER A 220 -7.28 -12.19 1.32
N VAL A 221 -6.92 -13.40 0.96
CA VAL A 221 -6.60 -13.78 -0.42
C VAL A 221 -7.77 -14.59 -0.98
N ASN A 222 -8.39 -14.08 -2.05
CA ASN A 222 -9.47 -14.71 -2.81
C ASN A 222 -10.70 -15.16 -1.97
N ASN A 223 -10.96 -14.51 -0.83
CA ASN A 223 -12.11 -14.83 0.02
C ASN A 223 -12.98 -13.58 0.34
N PRO A 224 -13.64 -12.98 -0.67
CA PRO A 224 -14.36 -11.72 -0.49
C PRO A 224 -15.56 -11.82 0.45
N LYS A 225 -16.18 -13.00 0.61
CA LYS A 225 -17.34 -13.18 1.50
C LYS A 225 -16.95 -13.04 2.96
N ASP A 226 -15.91 -13.77 3.38
CA ASP A 226 -15.43 -13.73 4.76
C ASP A 226 -14.74 -12.39 5.06
N PHE A 227 -14.12 -11.76 4.04
CA PHE A 227 -13.57 -10.41 4.18
C PHE A 227 -14.63 -9.37 4.56
N LEU A 228 -15.84 -9.42 3.97
CA LEU A 228 -16.94 -8.53 4.33
C LEU A 228 -17.39 -8.70 5.79
N ILE A 229 -17.28 -9.91 6.32
CA ILE A 229 -17.55 -10.18 7.74
C ILE A 229 -16.42 -9.59 8.59
N SER A 230 -15.17 -9.81 8.21
CA SER A 230 -13.97 -9.32 8.92
C SER A 230 -13.97 -7.80 9.05
N LYS A 231 -14.43 -7.06 8.05
CA LYS A 231 -14.61 -5.59 8.12
C LYS A 231 -15.53 -5.10 9.24
N LYS A 232 -16.37 -5.99 9.78
CA LYS A 232 -17.28 -5.66 10.90
C LYS A 232 -16.72 -6.10 12.26
N LEU A 233 -15.70 -6.95 12.23
CA LEU A 233 -15.09 -7.51 13.44
C LEU A 233 -13.87 -6.71 13.89
N VAL A 234 -13.17 -6.07 12.96
CA VAL A 234 -12.10 -5.11 13.20
C VAL A 234 -12.69 -3.73 13.44
#